data_d31b5ed0c2b5d55a8e6e7e3ac407d5b8
#
_entry.id   d31b5ed0c2b5d55a8e6e7e3ac407d5b8
#
_cell.length_a   1.000
_cell.length_b   1.000
_cell.length_c   1.000
_cell.angle_alpha   90.00
_cell.angle_beta   90.00
_cell.angle_gamma   90.00
#
_symmetry.space_group_name_H-M   'P 1'
#
loop_
_entity.id
_entity.type
_entity.pdbx_description
1 polymer ?
#
loop_
_entity_poly.entity_id
_entity_poly.type
_entity_poly.pdbx_seq_one_letter_code
_entity_poly.pdbx_strand_id
1 'polypeptide(L)'
;MKFLITGGTGLIGKNIVQLLIKNNHHINILSRKKKDNSKNLSFFKWNPKRQTVDYDSINDVDIVINLAGENIFGLWTSSKKERILKSRLQSLQLLKKLIKHRPNKVKQIISASAIGIFPNSQEAVYNEDSDLKGKTFLANVVEQWEKEI
;
A
#
# COMPACT_ATOMS: atom_id res chain seq x y z
N MET A 1 -11.05 -15.66 6.06
CA MET A 1 -10.18 -15.23 4.94
C MET A 1 -8.81 -14.84 5.49
N LYS A 2 -7.78 -14.86 4.65
CA LYS A 2 -6.43 -14.42 5.02
C LYS A 2 -6.02 -13.20 4.18
N PHE A 3 -5.57 -12.17 4.85
CA PHE A 3 -5.18 -10.89 4.24
C PHE A 3 -3.67 -10.68 4.32
N LEU A 4 -3.08 -10.15 3.26
CA LEU A 4 -1.72 -9.60 3.28
C LEU A 4 -1.81 -8.08 3.23
N ILE A 5 -1.23 -7.40 4.22
CA ILE A 5 -1.36 -5.94 4.34
C ILE A 5 0.02 -5.29 4.36
N THR A 6 0.26 -4.35 3.45
CA THR A 6 1.38 -3.41 3.55
C THR A 6 0.92 -2.14 4.24
N GLY A 7 1.79 -1.48 4.99
CA GLY A 7 1.40 -0.29 5.75
C GLY A 7 0.45 -0.56 6.92
N GLY A 8 0.22 -1.83 7.31
CA GLY A 8 -0.68 -2.24 8.39
C GLY A 8 -0.33 -1.67 9.78
N THR A 9 0.84 -1.07 9.95
CA THR A 9 1.25 -0.38 11.20
C THR A 9 1.02 1.12 11.17
N GLY A 10 0.56 1.68 10.04
CA GLY A 10 0.22 3.09 9.88
C GLY A 10 -1.16 3.44 10.45
N LEU A 11 -1.55 4.71 10.34
CA LEU A 11 -2.82 5.24 10.88
C LEU A 11 -4.03 4.45 10.37
N ILE A 12 -4.22 4.38 9.06
CA ILE A 12 -5.32 3.66 8.43
C ILE A 12 -5.16 2.15 8.62
N GLY A 13 -3.94 1.64 8.38
CA GLY A 13 -3.67 0.21 8.44
C GLY A 13 -3.96 -0.43 9.79
N LYS A 14 -3.66 0.25 10.91
CA LYS A 14 -4.00 -0.26 12.25
C LYS A 14 -5.49 -0.47 12.45
N ASN A 15 -6.32 0.47 12.00
CA ASN A 15 -7.77 0.37 12.13
C ASN A 15 -8.33 -0.77 11.28
N ILE A 16 -7.83 -0.92 10.03
CA ILE A 16 -8.21 -2.04 9.17
C ILE A 16 -7.81 -3.38 9.80
N VAL A 17 -6.57 -3.49 10.30
CA VAL A 17 -6.09 -4.71 10.97
C VAL A 17 -6.97 -5.07 12.19
N GLN A 18 -7.31 -4.10 13.04
CA GLN A 18 -8.18 -4.32 14.19
C GLN A 18 -9.57 -4.80 13.78
N LEU A 19 -10.16 -4.17 12.73
CA LEU A 19 -11.46 -4.56 12.20
C LEU A 19 -11.46 -6.00 11.68
N LEU A 20 -10.42 -6.36 10.91
CA LEU A 20 -10.28 -7.71 10.36
C LEU A 20 -10.07 -8.77 11.45
N ILE A 21 -9.27 -8.48 12.48
CA ILE A 21 -9.08 -9.39 13.63
C ILE A 21 -10.40 -9.59 14.37
N LYS A 22 -11.16 -8.50 14.61
CA LYS A 22 -12.49 -8.57 15.27
C LYS A 22 -13.47 -9.48 14.50
N ASN A 23 -13.34 -9.54 13.17
CA ASN A 23 -14.13 -10.42 12.32
C ASN A 23 -13.49 -11.80 12.08
N ASN A 24 -12.57 -12.23 12.95
CA ASN A 24 -11.91 -13.55 12.92
C ASN A 24 -11.15 -13.86 11.63
N HIS A 25 -10.59 -12.85 10.96
CA HIS A 25 -9.70 -13.02 9.82
C HIS A 25 -8.25 -13.21 10.25
N HIS A 26 -7.45 -13.86 9.40
CA HIS A 26 -6.01 -13.97 9.59
C HIS A 26 -5.29 -12.89 8.78
N ILE A 27 -4.28 -12.25 9.37
CA ILE A 27 -3.58 -11.12 8.78
C ILE A 27 -2.07 -11.39 8.76
N ASN A 28 -1.49 -11.29 7.57
CA ASN A 28 -0.07 -11.19 7.37
C ASN A 28 0.29 -9.72 7.12
N ILE A 29 1.18 -9.14 7.91
CA ILE A 29 1.67 -7.77 7.72
C ILE A 29 3.08 -7.80 7.17
N LEU A 30 3.30 -7.12 6.04
CA LEU A 30 4.63 -6.82 5.54
C LEU A 30 5.20 -5.61 6.29
N SER A 31 6.27 -5.82 7.06
CA SER A 31 6.89 -4.79 7.89
C SER A 31 8.41 -4.74 7.70
N ARG A 32 8.97 -3.51 7.76
CA ARG A 32 10.42 -3.30 7.76
C ARG A 32 11.05 -3.66 9.11
N LYS A 33 10.28 -3.60 10.18
CA LYS A 33 10.71 -3.92 11.55
C LYS A 33 10.12 -5.27 11.96
N LYS A 34 10.92 -6.10 12.63
CA LYS A 34 10.44 -7.32 13.27
C LYS A 34 9.43 -6.94 14.37
N LYS A 35 8.36 -7.70 14.47
CA LYS A 35 7.35 -7.61 15.55
C LYS A 35 6.91 -9.02 15.92
N ASP A 36 6.35 -9.14 17.11
CA ASP A 36 5.86 -10.41 17.59
C ASP A 36 4.53 -10.77 16.94
N ASN A 37 4.39 -12.04 16.62
CA ASN A 37 3.16 -12.61 16.09
C ASN A 37 2.15 -12.85 17.22
N SER A 38 0.87 -12.88 16.85
CA SER A 38 -0.22 -13.29 17.72
C SER A 38 -1.16 -14.26 16.99
N LYS A 39 -2.19 -14.80 17.64
CA LYS A 39 -3.06 -15.86 17.12
C LYS A 39 -3.52 -15.64 15.67
N ASN A 40 -3.93 -14.41 15.31
CA ASN A 40 -4.48 -14.08 13.99
C ASN A 40 -3.65 -13.04 13.23
N LEU A 41 -2.44 -12.72 13.70
CA LEU A 41 -1.60 -11.66 13.16
C LEU A 41 -0.16 -12.13 13.08
N SER A 42 0.39 -12.16 11.87
CA SER A 42 1.78 -12.53 11.61
C SER A 42 2.52 -11.40 10.90
N PHE A 43 3.77 -11.20 11.28
CA PHE A 43 4.63 -10.18 10.67
C PHE A 43 5.72 -10.84 9.84
N PHE A 44 5.84 -10.37 8.60
CA PHE A 44 6.85 -10.82 7.64
C PHE A 44 7.75 -9.67 7.25
N LYS A 45 9.04 -9.94 7.11
CA LYS A 45 10.02 -8.93 6.74
C LYS A 45 9.91 -8.57 5.27
N TRP A 46 9.95 -7.28 4.96
CA TRP A 46 10.09 -6.78 3.60
C TRP A 46 10.89 -5.48 3.55
N ASN A 47 11.46 -5.20 2.39
CA ASN A 47 12.13 -3.94 2.13
C ASN A 47 11.93 -3.52 0.66
N PRO A 48 10.93 -2.64 0.37
CA PRO A 48 10.67 -2.18 -1.00
C PRO A 48 11.87 -1.53 -1.68
N LYS A 49 12.67 -0.76 -0.92
CA LYS A 49 13.87 -0.11 -1.46
C LYS A 49 14.92 -1.11 -1.94
N ARG A 50 15.08 -2.24 -1.24
CA ARG A 50 16.01 -3.32 -1.58
C ARG A 50 15.37 -4.44 -2.42
N GLN A 51 14.09 -4.31 -2.72
CA GLN A 51 13.30 -5.32 -3.44
C GLN A 51 13.40 -6.73 -2.82
N THR A 52 13.39 -6.80 -1.49
CA THR A 52 13.42 -8.06 -0.73
C THR A 52 12.14 -8.25 0.08
N VAL A 53 11.61 -9.46 0.10
CA VAL A 53 10.41 -9.83 0.83
C VAL A 53 10.50 -11.30 1.27
N ASP A 54 9.93 -11.59 2.42
CA ASP A 54 9.70 -12.97 2.86
C ASP A 54 8.54 -13.56 2.04
N TYR A 55 8.88 -14.53 1.19
CA TYR A 55 7.92 -15.14 0.26
C TYR A 55 6.85 -15.99 0.97
N ASP A 56 7.05 -16.41 2.21
CA ASP A 56 6.02 -17.13 2.97
C ASP A 56 4.86 -16.24 3.38
N SER A 57 5.04 -14.93 3.31
CA SER A 57 3.98 -13.95 3.57
C SER A 57 2.74 -14.11 2.68
N ILE A 58 2.87 -14.68 1.46
CA ILE A 58 1.78 -14.87 0.50
C ILE A 58 1.02 -16.19 0.66
N ASN A 59 1.53 -17.12 1.50
CA ASN A 59 0.92 -18.43 1.67
C ASN A 59 -0.52 -18.32 2.18
N ASP A 60 -1.46 -18.92 1.44
CA ASP A 60 -2.90 -18.96 1.71
C ASP A 60 -3.59 -17.58 1.79
N VAL A 61 -2.99 -16.54 1.24
CA VAL A 61 -3.59 -15.20 1.17
C VAL A 61 -4.71 -15.16 0.12
N ASP A 62 -5.87 -14.65 0.52
CA ASP A 62 -7.03 -14.42 -0.35
C ASP A 62 -7.03 -12.99 -0.94
N ILE A 63 -6.66 -12.00 -0.13
CA ILE A 63 -6.75 -10.56 -0.46
C ILE A 63 -5.47 -9.84 -0.05
N VAL A 64 -4.96 -9.00 -0.93
CA VAL A 64 -3.83 -8.09 -0.66
C VAL A 64 -4.35 -6.66 -0.49
N ILE A 65 -3.96 -5.99 0.60
CA ILE A 65 -4.27 -4.57 0.84
C ILE A 65 -2.96 -3.78 0.87
N ASN A 66 -2.79 -2.88 -0.09
CA ASN A 66 -1.59 -2.05 -0.21
C ASN A 66 -1.84 -0.62 0.29
N LEU A 67 -1.29 -0.31 1.46
CA LEU A 67 -1.35 1.01 2.09
C LEU A 67 0.05 1.61 2.31
N ALA A 68 1.10 0.96 1.80
CA ALA A 68 2.46 1.41 2.04
C ALA A 68 2.79 2.67 1.23
N GLY A 69 3.34 3.65 1.91
CA GLY A 69 3.83 4.88 1.30
C GLY A 69 4.57 5.73 2.32
N GLU A 70 5.51 6.53 1.84
CA GLU A 70 6.18 7.55 2.63
C GLU A 70 5.18 8.64 3.03
N ASN A 71 5.26 9.11 4.28
CA ASN A 71 4.45 10.21 4.76
C ASN A 71 4.74 11.48 3.94
N ILE A 72 3.67 12.17 3.51
CA ILE A 72 3.75 13.38 2.68
C ILE A 72 3.95 14.66 3.50
N PHE A 73 3.77 14.63 4.83
CA PHE A 73 3.92 15.81 5.68
C PHE A 73 5.37 16.32 5.76
N GLY A 74 5.51 17.62 5.96
CA GLY A 74 6.77 18.34 6.11
C GLY A 74 7.25 19.01 4.82
N LEU A 75 8.49 19.51 4.84
CA LEU A 75 9.09 20.22 3.70
C LEU A 75 9.36 19.28 2.53
N TRP A 76 8.93 19.67 1.34
CA TRP A 76 9.08 18.91 0.12
C TRP A 76 10.38 19.23 -0.63
N THR A 77 11.50 18.92 0.00
CA THR A 77 12.80 18.92 -0.69
C THR A 77 12.80 17.92 -1.85
N SER A 78 13.72 18.05 -2.80
CA SER A 78 13.87 17.10 -3.93
C SER A 78 13.98 15.65 -3.43
N SER A 79 14.79 15.41 -2.40
CA SER A 79 14.95 14.09 -1.78
C SER A 79 13.64 13.56 -1.15
N LYS A 80 12.84 14.44 -0.51
CA LYS A 80 11.54 14.05 0.06
C LYS A 80 10.54 13.68 -1.03
N LYS A 81 10.46 14.48 -2.09
CA LYS A 81 9.61 14.21 -3.27
C LYS A 81 9.96 12.86 -3.89
N GLU A 82 11.24 12.61 -4.11
CA GLU A 82 11.71 11.33 -4.64
C GLU A 82 11.31 10.14 -3.74
N ARG A 83 11.47 10.25 -2.41
CA ARG A 83 11.03 9.19 -1.48
C ARG A 83 9.53 8.97 -1.51
N ILE A 84 8.72 10.05 -1.59
CA ILE A 84 7.25 9.95 -1.69
C ILE A 84 6.84 9.13 -2.92
N LEU A 85 7.40 9.41 -4.09
CA LEU A 85 7.12 8.69 -5.32
C LEU A 85 7.66 7.25 -5.24
N LYS A 86 8.97 7.10 -5.01
CA LYS A 86 9.64 5.78 -5.03
C LYS A 86 9.05 4.81 -4.01
N SER A 87 8.62 5.28 -2.83
CA SER A 87 8.05 4.39 -1.82
C SER A 87 6.78 3.67 -2.30
N ARG A 88 5.96 4.34 -3.11
CA ARG A 88 4.73 3.80 -3.68
C ARG A 88 5.00 2.83 -4.82
N LEU A 89 5.79 3.26 -5.79
CA LEU A 89 6.14 2.42 -6.94
C LEU A 89 6.88 1.15 -6.53
N GLN A 90 7.92 1.28 -5.69
CA GLN A 90 8.70 0.13 -5.22
C GLN A 90 7.89 -0.86 -4.37
N SER A 91 6.88 -0.36 -3.62
CA SER A 91 5.97 -1.23 -2.87
C SER A 91 5.13 -2.08 -3.81
N LEU A 92 4.54 -1.49 -4.84
CA LEU A 92 3.72 -2.22 -5.83
C LEU A 92 4.56 -3.18 -6.65
N GLN A 93 5.73 -2.75 -7.12
CA GLN A 93 6.66 -3.62 -7.87
C GLN A 93 7.05 -4.86 -7.07
N LEU A 94 7.35 -4.68 -5.77
CA LEU A 94 7.67 -5.80 -4.91
C LEU A 94 6.46 -6.71 -4.64
N LEU A 95 5.25 -6.15 -4.49
CA LEU A 95 4.03 -6.95 -4.38
C LEU A 95 3.73 -7.74 -5.65
N LYS A 96 3.86 -7.12 -6.82
CA LYS A 96 3.73 -7.84 -8.11
C LYS A 96 4.73 -8.99 -8.22
N LYS A 97 5.99 -8.76 -7.83
CA LYS A 97 7.03 -9.79 -7.79
C LYS A 97 6.64 -10.92 -6.83
N LEU A 98 6.17 -10.60 -5.63
CA LEU A 98 5.74 -11.57 -4.63
C LEU A 98 4.60 -12.45 -5.15
N ILE A 99 3.56 -11.86 -5.74
CA ILE A 99 2.39 -12.56 -6.26
C ILE A 99 2.78 -13.46 -7.45
N LYS A 100 3.68 -13.01 -8.32
CA LYS A 100 4.13 -13.78 -9.50
C LYS A 100 5.14 -14.87 -9.17
N HIS A 101 5.76 -14.85 -7.99
CA HIS A 101 6.88 -15.73 -7.66
C HIS A 101 6.51 -17.21 -7.60
N ARG A 102 5.30 -17.51 -7.11
CA ARG A 102 4.80 -18.90 -6.98
C ARG A 102 3.26 -18.95 -7.06
N PRO A 103 2.66 -20.12 -7.35
CA PRO A 103 1.22 -20.28 -7.26
C PRO A 103 0.69 -19.83 -5.89
N ASN A 104 -0.40 -19.10 -5.88
CA ASN A 104 -1.04 -18.57 -4.67
C ASN A 104 -2.56 -18.46 -4.86
N LYS A 105 -3.29 -18.07 -3.79
CA LYS A 105 -4.75 -18.01 -3.75
C LYS A 105 -5.30 -16.59 -3.86
N VAL A 106 -4.47 -15.60 -4.14
CA VAL A 106 -4.88 -14.18 -4.20
C VAL A 106 -5.94 -13.98 -5.27
N LYS A 107 -7.12 -13.51 -4.84
CA LYS A 107 -8.28 -13.23 -5.69
C LYS A 107 -8.45 -11.75 -5.99
N GLN A 108 -7.95 -10.89 -5.08
CA GLN A 108 -8.14 -9.45 -5.16
C GLN A 108 -6.96 -8.68 -4.58
N ILE A 109 -6.64 -7.56 -5.22
CA ILE A 109 -5.69 -6.57 -4.73
C ILE A 109 -6.45 -5.26 -4.55
N ILE A 110 -6.40 -4.69 -3.34
CA ILE A 110 -6.95 -3.38 -3.01
C ILE A 110 -5.77 -2.46 -2.74
N SER A 111 -5.57 -1.45 -3.57
CA SER A 111 -4.52 -0.44 -3.35
C SER A 111 -5.13 0.90 -3.01
N ALA A 112 -4.56 1.58 -2.02
CA ALA A 112 -4.91 2.96 -1.76
C ALA A 112 -4.54 3.85 -2.96
N SER A 113 -5.32 4.88 -3.17
CA SER A 113 -5.03 6.03 -4.01
C SER A 113 -5.15 7.32 -3.19
N ALA A 114 -5.22 8.49 -3.81
CA ALA A 114 -5.38 9.75 -3.09
C ALA A 114 -6.06 10.82 -3.95
N ILE A 115 -6.89 11.66 -3.29
CA ILE A 115 -7.58 12.81 -3.89
C ILE A 115 -6.62 13.83 -4.52
N GLY A 116 -5.33 13.79 -4.21
CA GLY A 116 -4.32 14.66 -4.81
C GLY A 116 -4.13 14.49 -6.32
N ILE A 117 -4.82 13.52 -6.96
CA ILE A 117 -4.87 13.38 -8.41
C ILE A 117 -5.65 14.51 -9.08
N PHE A 118 -6.65 15.06 -8.39
CA PHE A 118 -7.51 16.11 -8.95
C PHE A 118 -6.86 17.50 -8.90
N PRO A 119 -7.28 18.42 -9.78
CA PRO A 119 -6.89 19.83 -9.69
C PRO A 119 -7.37 20.48 -8.40
N ASN A 120 -6.65 21.50 -7.92
CA ASN A 120 -7.16 22.34 -6.82
C ASN A 120 -8.29 23.22 -7.35
N SER A 121 -9.44 23.18 -6.69
CA SER A 121 -10.60 24.05 -6.95
C SER A 121 -11.31 24.38 -5.64
N GLN A 122 -11.89 25.56 -5.55
CA GLN A 122 -12.78 25.96 -4.45
C GLN A 122 -14.26 25.67 -4.76
N GLU A 123 -14.59 25.43 -6.03
CA GLU A 123 -15.97 25.32 -6.52
C GLU A 123 -16.27 23.91 -7.09
N ALA A 124 -15.27 23.28 -7.74
CA ALA A 124 -15.49 22.00 -8.40
C ALA A 124 -15.56 20.85 -7.39
N VAL A 125 -16.54 19.98 -7.59
CA VAL A 125 -16.66 18.67 -6.90
C VAL A 125 -16.18 17.60 -7.86
N TYR A 126 -15.25 16.76 -7.39
CA TYR A 126 -14.72 15.64 -8.15
C TYR A 126 -15.21 14.31 -7.58
N ASN A 127 -15.44 13.35 -8.44
CA ASN A 127 -15.79 11.98 -8.12
C ASN A 127 -14.89 11.00 -8.92
N GLU A 128 -15.12 9.71 -8.78
CA GLU A 128 -14.34 8.66 -9.41
C GLU A 128 -14.39 8.69 -10.95
N ASP A 129 -15.46 9.23 -11.52
CA ASP A 129 -15.68 9.34 -12.98
C ASP A 129 -15.08 10.65 -13.56
N SER A 130 -14.47 11.48 -12.72
CA SER A 130 -13.91 12.76 -13.16
C SER A 130 -12.59 12.53 -13.92
N ASP A 131 -12.56 12.89 -15.21
CA ASP A 131 -11.36 12.76 -16.07
C ASP A 131 -10.28 13.83 -15.81
N LEU A 132 -10.61 14.85 -15.02
CA LEU A 132 -9.71 15.98 -14.77
C LEU A 132 -8.57 15.57 -13.82
N LYS A 133 -7.34 15.70 -14.31
CA LYS A 133 -6.14 15.48 -13.51
C LYS A 133 -5.41 16.78 -13.20
N GLY A 134 -4.95 16.91 -11.97
CA GLY A 134 -4.12 18.02 -11.54
C GLY A 134 -2.72 18.00 -12.16
N LYS A 135 -2.08 19.17 -12.20
CA LYS A 135 -0.70 19.33 -12.68
C LYS A 135 0.31 19.45 -11.52
N THR A 136 -0.11 19.14 -10.31
CA THR A 136 0.74 19.23 -9.10
C THR A 136 1.71 18.04 -9.01
N PHE A 137 2.73 18.18 -8.15
CA PHE A 137 3.61 17.06 -7.83
C PHE A 137 2.83 15.86 -7.29
N LEU A 138 1.83 16.07 -6.42
CA LEU A 138 1.03 14.98 -5.87
C LEU A 138 0.15 14.32 -6.94
N ALA A 139 -0.42 15.09 -7.85
CA ALA A 139 -1.18 14.52 -8.96
C ALA A 139 -0.32 13.58 -9.82
N ASN A 140 0.89 14.00 -10.12
CA ASN A 140 1.86 13.16 -10.86
C ASN A 140 2.20 11.88 -10.05
N VAL A 141 2.41 11.99 -8.73
CA VAL A 141 2.69 10.84 -7.87
C VAL A 141 1.53 9.84 -7.91
N VAL A 142 0.29 10.31 -7.78
CA VAL A 142 -0.90 9.44 -7.76
C VAL A 142 -1.11 8.80 -9.13
N GLU A 143 -0.97 9.56 -10.21
CA GLU A 143 -1.10 9.02 -11.58
C GLU A 143 -0.09 7.89 -11.85
N GLN A 144 1.19 8.08 -11.49
CA GLN A 144 2.20 7.03 -11.65
C GLN A 144 1.92 5.83 -10.73
N TRP A 145 1.44 6.10 -9.53
CA TRP A 145 1.09 5.06 -8.57
C TRP A 145 -0.06 4.19 -9.07
N GLU A 146 -1.13 4.78 -9.58
CA GLU A 146 -2.27 4.05 -10.15
C GLU A 146 -1.91 3.26 -11.41
N LYS A 147 -1.06 3.82 -12.28
CA LYS A 147 -0.56 3.10 -13.45
C LYS A 147 0.29 1.87 -13.10
N GLU A 148 0.83 1.80 -11.89
CA GLU A 148 1.62 0.66 -11.42
C GLU A 148 0.73 -0.45 -10.83
N ILE A 149 -0.58 -0.23 -10.58
CA ILE A 149 -1.51 -1.25 -10.08
C ILE A 149 -1.89 -2.21 -11.21
#